data_28c2d3e723f6de9c7de3348c812d674e
#
_entry.id   28c2d3e723f6de9c7de3348c812d674e
#
_cell.length_a   1.000
_cell.length_b   1.000
_cell.length_c   1.000
_cell.angle_alpha   90.00
_cell.angle_beta   90.00
_cell.angle_gamma   90.00
#
_symmetry.space_group_name_H-M   'P 1'
#
loop_
_entity.id
_entity.type
_entity.pdbx_description
1 polymer ?
#
loop_
_entity_poly.entity_id
_entity_poly.type
_entity_poly.pdbx_seq_one_letter_code
_entity_poly.pdbx_strand_id
1 'polypeptide(L)'
;MKVAVVTAGGAGMFCGSCMQDNTLVRTLRLADTDAVLVPTYTPIRVDEENVSGNRVFLGGINVYLDSAVPGWKRLPNWMTHWLNRPSIIRYLSRFGSTDAAKLGPLTMDMLKGAAGPQQREVEEFVNYLCDDLKPDVVLFSNALLSGVLSTLRPKFNGKILCLLQGDDIFLEGLNARWKKPVMDQLRRNCSLFDGFLTHSRYYRDFMAEYLGIAPERFQQIPLTIDTNDLEAAVTDKDRSAKSRFRIGYFARICPEKGIQNLLKAVQEVLPQHPDVDVAIGGYLSKHDKKWFERLLAQTLKTCPGQIHWLGSPGTRQEKFQIINDFDLLCVPTDYHEPKGLYVLEAGLCSVPSLLPDHGAFPELVETLGFGSLYRAGNHNSLVECLTKSITENRTDNVDFGDRVRLISSMVATAPSLKAAIASF
;
A
#
# COMPACT_ATOMS: atom_id res chain seq x y z
N MET A 1 -3.63 1.60 -26.92
CA MET A 1 -3.89 2.51 -25.79
C MET A 1 -2.61 2.65 -24.99
N LYS A 2 -2.20 3.91 -24.73
CA LYS A 2 -1.04 4.23 -23.90
C LYS A 2 -1.50 4.75 -22.54
N VAL A 3 -1.02 4.16 -21.46
CA VAL A 3 -1.43 4.50 -20.08
C VAL A 3 -0.21 5.00 -19.28
N ALA A 4 -0.32 6.19 -18.74
CA ALA A 4 0.65 6.73 -17.78
C ALA A 4 0.12 6.53 -16.35
N VAL A 5 0.76 5.67 -15.57
CA VAL A 5 0.45 5.48 -14.15
C VAL A 5 1.36 6.39 -13.33
N VAL A 6 0.77 7.36 -12.64
CA VAL A 6 1.49 8.37 -11.85
C VAL A 6 1.46 7.97 -10.38
N THR A 7 2.65 7.70 -9.83
CA THR A 7 2.80 7.22 -8.44
C THR A 7 3.54 8.23 -7.57
N ALA A 8 3.14 8.38 -6.32
CA ALA A 8 3.72 9.36 -5.39
C ALA A 8 5.13 8.99 -4.88
N GLY A 9 5.51 7.74 -5.02
CA GLY A 9 6.73 7.20 -4.38
C GLY A 9 6.56 6.99 -2.87
N GLY A 10 7.49 6.25 -2.28
CA GLY A 10 7.43 5.81 -0.87
C GLY A 10 8.50 6.40 0.03
N ALA A 11 9.09 7.55 -0.31
CA ALA A 11 10.19 8.18 0.46
C ALA A 11 11.35 7.21 0.80
N GLY A 12 11.63 6.25 -0.10
CA GLY A 12 12.68 5.23 0.07
C GLY A 12 12.26 4.03 0.93
N MET A 13 11.03 3.98 1.41
CA MET A 13 10.44 2.82 2.10
C MET A 13 9.77 1.87 1.10
N PHE A 14 9.63 0.59 1.49
CA PHE A 14 8.70 -0.31 0.81
C PHE A 14 7.27 0.16 1.10
N CYS A 15 6.58 0.56 0.05
CA CYS A 15 5.21 1.06 0.13
C CYS A 15 4.28 0.12 -0.65
N GLY A 16 3.25 -0.42 0.00
CA GLY A 16 2.31 -1.34 -0.62
C GLY A 16 1.56 -0.74 -1.82
N SER A 17 1.31 0.56 -1.83
CA SER A 17 0.71 1.24 -2.99
C SER A 17 1.69 1.35 -4.16
N CYS A 18 2.96 1.72 -3.90
CA CYS A 18 3.98 1.78 -4.96
C CYS A 18 4.28 0.39 -5.57
N MET A 19 4.27 -0.67 -4.75
CA MET A 19 4.39 -2.05 -5.24
C MET A 19 3.20 -2.41 -6.12
N GLN A 20 1.98 -2.07 -5.67
CA GLN A 20 0.77 -2.30 -6.45
C GLN A 20 0.76 -1.52 -7.77
N ASP A 21 1.23 -0.27 -7.79
CA ASP A 21 1.36 0.54 -9.01
C ASP A 21 2.35 -0.09 -10.00
N ASN A 22 3.47 -0.62 -9.50
CA ASN A 22 4.46 -1.34 -10.30
C ASN A 22 3.87 -2.62 -10.92
N THR A 23 3.20 -3.43 -10.09
CA THR A 23 2.51 -4.65 -10.54
C THR A 23 1.41 -4.33 -11.55
N LEU A 24 0.65 -3.25 -11.34
CA LEU A 24 -0.42 -2.79 -12.24
C LEU A 24 0.13 -2.44 -13.62
N VAL A 25 1.24 -1.70 -13.71
CA VAL A 25 1.89 -1.39 -15.00
C VAL A 25 2.38 -2.66 -15.69
N ARG A 26 3.00 -3.58 -14.97
CA ARG A 26 3.45 -4.87 -15.53
C ARG A 26 2.25 -5.69 -16.03
N THR A 27 1.14 -5.70 -15.29
CA THR A 27 -0.10 -6.37 -15.67
C THR A 27 -0.71 -5.79 -16.94
N LEU A 28 -0.74 -4.45 -17.07
CA LEU A 28 -1.22 -3.79 -18.29
C LEU A 28 -0.37 -4.13 -19.51
N ARG A 29 0.94 -4.23 -19.34
CA ARG A 29 1.85 -4.67 -20.43
C ARG A 29 1.58 -6.08 -20.89
N LEU A 30 1.20 -7.01 -19.99
CA LEU A 30 0.75 -8.37 -20.34
C LEU A 30 -0.54 -8.37 -21.16
N ALA A 31 -1.36 -7.32 -21.04
CA ALA A 31 -2.58 -7.12 -21.82
C ALA A 31 -2.34 -6.30 -23.11
N ASP A 32 -1.12 -6.27 -23.65
CA ASP A 32 -0.72 -5.50 -24.84
C ASP A 32 -1.12 -4.01 -24.74
N THR A 33 -0.90 -3.42 -23.56
CA THR A 33 -1.11 -2.00 -23.30
C THR A 33 0.26 -1.32 -23.13
N ASP A 34 0.51 -0.23 -23.86
CA ASP A 34 1.73 0.59 -23.68
C ASP A 34 1.60 1.33 -22.34
N ALA A 35 2.06 0.73 -21.26
CA ALA A 35 1.95 1.26 -19.91
C ALA A 35 3.30 1.72 -19.36
N VAL A 36 3.33 2.92 -18.78
CA VAL A 36 4.53 3.56 -18.21
C VAL A 36 4.26 3.96 -16.76
N LEU A 37 5.19 3.62 -15.85
CA LEU A 37 5.14 4.07 -14.46
C LEU A 37 5.95 5.35 -14.28
N VAL A 38 5.28 6.44 -13.90
CA VAL A 38 5.86 7.78 -13.77
C VAL A 38 5.94 8.14 -12.28
N PRO A 39 7.12 8.07 -11.65
CA PRO A 39 7.27 8.42 -10.24
C PRO A 39 7.25 9.95 -10.04
N THR A 40 6.59 10.36 -8.97
CA THR A 40 6.56 11.75 -8.49
C THR A 40 7.08 11.82 -7.06
N TYR A 41 7.55 12.99 -6.64
CA TYR A 41 8.13 13.31 -5.32
C TYR A 41 9.38 12.52 -4.97
N THR A 42 9.34 11.18 -5.01
CA THR A 42 10.47 10.29 -4.68
C THR A 42 10.51 9.07 -5.60
N PRO A 43 11.71 8.48 -5.82
CA PRO A 43 11.80 7.19 -6.49
C PRO A 43 11.02 6.13 -5.73
N ILE A 44 10.41 5.19 -6.43
CA ILE A 44 9.77 4.03 -5.80
C ILE A 44 10.82 3.01 -5.34
N ARG A 45 10.47 2.26 -4.32
CA ARG A 45 11.19 1.07 -3.89
C ARG A 45 10.23 -0.11 -3.88
N VAL A 46 10.55 -1.10 -4.70
CA VAL A 46 9.79 -2.34 -4.84
C VAL A 46 10.72 -3.53 -4.61
N ASP A 47 10.16 -4.67 -4.28
CA ASP A 47 10.86 -5.95 -4.13
C ASP A 47 10.71 -6.86 -5.37
N GLU A 48 10.04 -6.36 -6.39
CA GLU A 48 9.85 -6.94 -7.72
C GLU A 48 10.74 -6.25 -8.75
N GLU A 49 10.65 -6.69 -10.02
CA GLU A 49 11.23 -5.95 -11.15
C GLU A 49 10.63 -4.54 -11.21
N ASN A 50 11.50 -3.53 -11.07
CA ASN A 50 11.08 -2.13 -11.10
C ASN A 50 10.94 -1.62 -12.52
N VAL A 51 9.73 -1.30 -12.94
CA VAL A 51 9.41 -0.78 -14.28
C VAL A 51 9.22 0.73 -14.33
N SER A 52 9.55 1.45 -13.24
CA SER A 52 9.43 2.91 -13.20
C SER A 52 10.44 3.61 -14.09
N GLY A 53 10.05 4.76 -14.63
CA GLY A 53 10.96 5.66 -15.33
C GLY A 53 12.09 6.17 -14.44
N ASN A 54 13.22 6.51 -15.06
CA ASN A 54 14.40 7.04 -14.35
C ASN A 54 14.25 8.49 -13.89
N ARG A 55 13.24 9.21 -14.37
CA ARG A 55 12.98 10.62 -14.04
C ARG A 55 11.89 10.70 -12.98
N VAL A 56 12.14 11.47 -11.92
CA VAL A 56 11.17 11.77 -10.87
C VAL A 56 10.66 13.18 -11.09
N PHE A 57 9.35 13.33 -11.22
CA PHE A 57 8.68 14.61 -11.36
C PHE A 57 8.22 15.17 -10.01
N LEU A 58 7.88 16.46 -9.94
CA LEU A 58 7.46 17.14 -8.72
C LEU A 58 8.46 16.87 -7.58
N GLY A 59 9.77 16.94 -7.85
CA GLY A 59 10.82 16.51 -6.95
C GLY A 59 10.61 16.98 -5.52
N GLY A 60 10.35 16.04 -4.59
CA GLY A 60 9.90 16.33 -3.23
C GLY A 60 10.79 17.29 -2.44
N ILE A 61 12.08 17.40 -2.80
CA ILE A 61 13.00 18.35 -2.19
C ILE A 61 12.72 19.77 -2.67
N ASN A 62 12.59 19.98 -3.99
CA ASN A 62 12.26 21.29 -4.53
C ASN A 62 10.88 21.74 -4.05
N VAL A 63 9.89 20.84 -4.07
CA VAL A 63 8.55 21.07 -3.55
C VAL A 63 8.57 21.50 -2.08
N TYR A 64 9.38 20.84 -1.26
CA TYR A 64 9.56 21.22 0.14
C TYR A 64 10.25 22.60 0.29
N LEU A 65 11.32 22.83 -0.49
CA LEU A 65 12.07 24.09 -0.43
C LEU A 65 11.25 25.28 -0.97
N ASP A 66 10.42 25.08 -2.00
CA ASP A 66 9.49 26.09 -2.52
C ASP A 66 8.47 26.55 -1.46
N SER A 67 8.05 25.62 -0.58
CA SER A 67 7.12 25.93 0.52
C SER A 67 7.83 26.45 1.78
N ALA A 68 9.06 26.01 2.06
CA ALA A 68 9.76 26.29 3.31
C ALA A 68 10.75 27.47 3.23
N VAL A 69 11.32 27.76 2.05
CA VAL A 69 12.39 28.76 1.88
C VAL A 69 11.91 29.95 1.04
N PRO A 70 11.74 31.15 1.64
CA PRO A 70 11.34 32.33 0.89
C PRO A 70 12.30 32.64 -0.27
N GLY A 71 11.76 32.76 -1.48
CA GLY A 71 12.53 33.12 -2.68
C GLY A 71 13.10 31.92 -3.45
N TRP A 72 13.05 30.68 -2.95
CA TRP A 72 13.53 29.48 -3.64
C TRP A 72 12.88 29.31 -5.02
N LYS A 73 11.58 29.48 -5.12
CA LYS A 73 10.81 29.43 -6.37
C LYS A 73 11.27 30.42 -7.48
N ARG A 74 12.08 31.43 -7.15
CA ARG A 74 12.61 32.40 -8.11
C ARG A 74 13.95 31.97 -8.71
N LEU A 75 14.56 30.89 -8.20
CA LEU A 75 15.83 30.39 -8.71
C LEU A 75 15.60 29.73 -10.08
N PRO A 76 16.51 29.94 -11.04
CA PRO A 76 16.42 29.29 -12.36
C PRO A 76 16.57 27.78 -12.26
N ASN A 77 15.88 27.03 -13.15
CA ASN A 77 15.86 25.56 -13.16
C ASN A 77 17.25 24.92 -13.16
N TRP A 78 18.23 25.49 -13.86
CA TRP A 78 19.57 24.94 -13.92
C TRP A 78 20.29 24.92 -12.56
N MET A 79 19.89 25.79 -11.63
CA MET A 79 20.42 25.80 -10.27
C MET A 79 19.77 24.79 -9.34
N THR A 80 18.53 24.34 -9.62
CA THR A 80 17.74 23.47 -8.73
C THR A 80 17.55 22.07 -9.32
N HIS A 81 17.72 21.89 -10.63
CA HIS A 81 17.45 20.63 -11.34
C HIS A 81 18.28 19.44 -10.83
N TRP A 82 19.49 19.66 -10.34
CA TRP A 82 20.34 18.62 -9.77
C TRP A 82 19.74 17.96 -8.52
N LEU A 83 18.87 18.68 -7.76
CA LEU A 83 18.17 18.16 -6.61
C LEU A 83 17.09 17.11 -6.99
N ASN A 84 16.63 17.10 -8.25
CA ASN A 84 15.67 16.13 -8.76
C ASN A 84 16.32 14.79 -9.15
N ARG A 85 17.64 14.65 -8.98
CA ARG A 85 18.32 13.36 -9.24
C ARG A 85 17.87 12.31 -8.20
N PRO A 86 17.46 11.10 -8.64
CA PRO A 86 16.93 10.05 -7.76
C PRO A 86 17.86 9.70 -6.59
N SER A 87 19.18 9.75 -6.79
CA SER A 87 20.17 9.48 -5.74
C SER A 87 20.16 10.52 -4.63
N ILE A 88 20.00 11.80 -4.97
CA ILE A 88 19.95 12.91 -4.02
C ILE A 88 18.63 12.91 -3.26
N ILE A 89 17.51 12.73 -3.97
CA ILE A 89 16.20 12.60 -3.36
C ILE A 89 16.19 11.42 -2.37
N ARG A 90 16.74 10.27 -2.74
CA ARG A 90 16.85 9.09 -1.87
C ARG A 90 17.70 9.35 -0.63
N TYR A 91 18.77 10.11 -0.74
CA TYR A 91 19.62 10.47 0.39
C TYR A 91 18.90 11.42 1.35
N LEU A 92 18.28 12.47 0.84
CA LEU A 92 17.64 13.52 1.63
C LEU A 92 16.28 13.09 2.19
N SER A 93 15.53 12.22 1.52
CA SER A 93 14.25 11.68 2.04
C SER A 93 14.40 10.89 3.34
N ARG A 94 15.61 10.43 3.69
CA ARG A 94 15.92 9.80 4.96
C ARG A 94 15.78 10.74 6.18
N PHE A 95 15.78 12.05 5.93
CA PHE A 95 15.68 13.09 6.96
C PHE A 95 14.29 13.76 6.99
N GLY A 96 13.42 13.46 6.00
CA GLY A 96 12.06 13.99 5.93
C GLY A 96 11.16 13.43 7.03
N SER A 97 10.25 14.25 7.56
CA SER A 97 9.19 13.79 8.46
C SER A 97 8.05 13.17 7.64
N THR A 98 7.57 12.00 8.05
CA THR A 98 6.36 11.36 7.51
C THR A 98 5.14 11.56 8.42
N ASP A 99 5.26 12.41 9.44
CA ASP A 99 4.20 12.73 10.40
C ASP A 99 3.13 13.61 9.73
N ALA A 100 2.00 13.02 9.38
CA ALA A 100 0.89 13.70 8.70
C ALA A 100 0.41 14.95 9.46
N ALA A 101 0.45 14.95 10.80
CA ALA A 101 0.03 16.08 11.62
C ALA A 101 0.81 17.36 11.33
N LYS A 102 2.06 17.24 10.86
CA LYS A 102 2.95 18.37 10.52
C LYS A 102 2.90 18.77 9.05
N LEU A 103 2.33 17.94 8.19
CA LEU A 103 2.37 18.11 6.74
C LEU A 103 1.17 18.89 6.16
N GLY A 104 0.24 19.35 6.99
CA GLY A 104 -0.96 20.07 6.53
C GLY A 104 -0.70 21.25 5.58
N PRO A 105 0.22 22.20 5.89
CA PRO A 105 0.57 23.30 4.97
C PRO A 105 1.10 22.79 3.64
N LEU A 106 2.05 21.87 3.65
CA LEU A 106 2.64 21.28 2.46
C LEU A 106 1.58 20.55 1.61
N THR A 107 0.69 19.78 2.25
CA THR A 107 -0.41 19.10 1.55
C THR A 107 -1.35 20.10 0.86
N MET A 108 -1.68 21.21 1.53
CA MET A 108 -2.48 22.26 0.92
C MET A 108 -1.77 22.89 -0.29
N ASP A 109 -0.47 23.17 -0.18
CA ASP A 109 0.32 23.72 -1.29
C ASP A 109 0.38 22.74 -2.47
N MET A 110 0.56 21.45 -2.21
CA MET A 110 0.52 20.39 -3.23
C MET A 110 -0.85 20.35 -3.94
N LEU A 111 -1.95 20.41 -3.18
CA LEU A 111 -3.31 20.37 -3.75
C LEU A 111 -3.68 21.64 -4.53
N LYS A 112 -3.06 22.78 -4.25
CA LYS A 112 -3.21 24.01 -5.06
C LYS A 112 -2.49 23.90 -6.41
N GLY A 113 -1.53 23.01 -6.54
CA GLY A 113 -0.78 22.81 -7.77
C GLY A 113 -0.13 24.10 -8.29
N ALA A 114 -0.38 24.46 -9.55
CA ALA A 114 0.21 25.68 -10.15
C ALA A 114 -0.30 27.01 -9.52
N ALA A 115 -1.43 26.99 -8.84
CA ALA A 115 -1.88 28.14 -8.06
C ALA A 115 -1.14 28.29 -6.71
N GLY A 116 -0.34 27.31 -6.33
CA GLY A 116 0.52 27.30 -5.16
C GLY A 116 1.97 27.65 -5.47
N PRO A 117 2.90 27.34 -4.55
CA PRO A 117 4.33 27.61 -4.75
C PRO A 117 5.00 26.70 -5.79
N GLN A 118 4.36 25.62 -6.22
CA GLN A 118 4.92 24.55 -7.06
C GLN A 118 4.57 24.73 -8.56
N GLN A 119 4.26 25.92 -8.99
CA GLN A 119 3.83 26.20 -10.37
C GLN A 119 4.78 25.60 -11.42
N ARG A 120 6.07 25.82 -11.24
CA ARG A 120 7.12 25.38 -12.18
C ARG A 120 7.17 23.87 -12.35
N GLU A 121 7.16 23.15 -11.24
CA GLU A 121 7.22 21.68 -11.21
C GLU A 121 5.95 21.06 -11.81
N VAL A 122 4.80 21.67 -11.54
CA VAL A 122 3.51 21.27 -12.12
C VAL A 122 3.49 21.50 -13.63
N GLU A 123 3.92 22.66 -14.10
CA GLU A 123 3.99 22.98 -15.54
C GLU A 123 4.96 22.02 -16.28
N GLU A 124 6.14 21.76 -15.71
CA GLU A 124 7.12 20.80 -16.27
C GLU A 124 6.51 19.41 -16.38
N PHE A 125 5.80 18.95 -15.34
CA PHE A 125 5.17 17.64 -15.34
C PHE A 125 4.03 17.54 -16.36
N VAL A 126 3.18 18.56 -16.44
CA VAL A 126 2.07 18.62 -17.39
C VAL A 126 2.59 18.65 -18.84
N ASN A 127 3.63 19.45 -19.12
CA ASN A 127 4.25 19.49 -20.46
C ASN A 127 4.84 18.12 -20.83
N TYR A 128 5.51 17.45 -19.89
CA TYR A 128 5.99 16.07 -20.14
C TYR A 128 4.84 15.12 -20.50
N LEU A 129 3.72 15.17 -19.80
CA LEU A 129 2.57 14.31 -20.12
C LEU A 129 1.96 14.65 -21.48
N CYS A 130 1.78 15.94 -21.79
CA CYS A 130 1.07 16.38 -22.99
C CYS A 130 1.96 16.39 -24.25
N ASP A 131 3.23 16.76 -24.13
CA ASP A 131 4.10 17.02 -25.28
C ASP A 131 5.05 15.85 -25.57
N ASP A 132 5.59 15.22 -24.52
CA ASP A 132 6.58 14.15 -24.64
C ASP A 132 5.94 12.75 -24.61
N LEU A 133 5.22 12.44 -23.52
CA LEU A 133 4.68 11.09 -23.30
C LEU A 133 3.43 10.80 -24.12
N LYS A 134 2.50 11.77 -24.20
CA LYS A 134 1.25 11.71 -24.98
C LYS A 134 0.42 10.43 -24.71
N PRO A 135 0.04 10.14 -23.45
CA PRO A 135 -0.78 8.99 -23.15
C PRO A 135 -2.24 9.21 -23.58
N ASP A 136 -2.98 8.12 -23.79
CA ASP A 136 -4.44 8.15 -23.95
C ASP A 136 -5.14 8.28 -22.59
N VAL A 137 -4.51 7.71 -21.54
CA VAL A 137 -5.04 7.69 -20.16
C VAL A 137 -3.92 8.07 -19.18
N VAL A 138 -4.22 8.98 -18.25
CA VAL A 138 -3.39 9.26 -17.08
C VAL A 138 -4.10 8.71 -15.84
N LEU A 139 -3.48 7.74 -15.18
CA LEU A 139 -4.00 7.12 -13.95
C LEU A 139 -3.15 7.58 -12.76
N PHE A 140 -3.71 8.42 -11.91
CA PHE A 140 -3.09 8.82 -10.65
C PHE A 140 -3.34 7.77 -9.57
N SER A 141 -2.30 7.29 -8.91
CA SER A 141 -2.42 6.25 -7.89
C SER A 141 -2.77 6.77 -6.48
N ASN A 142 -3.08 8.07 -6.38
CA ASN A 142 -3.45 8.71 -5.12
C ASN A 142 -4.15 10.05 -5.41
N ALA A 143 -5.25 10.34 -4.71
CA ALA A 143 -6.00 11.59 -4.87
C ALA A 143 -5.22 12.84 -4.44
N LEU A 144 -4.22 12.70 -3.56
CA LEU A 144 -3.37 13.82 -3.14
C LEU A 144 -2.48 14.36 -4.29
N LEU A 145 -2.32 13.60 -5.37
CA LEU A 145 -1.64 14.05 -6.60
C LEU A 145 -2.52 14.98 -7.46
N SER A 146 -3.78 15.19 -7.10
CA SER A 146 -4.76 15.93 -7.89
C SER A 146 -4.48 17.43 -8.07
N GLY A 147 -3.50 18.00 -7.37
CA GLY A 147 -3.13 19.40 -7.52
C GLY A 147 -2.70 19.80 -8.94
N VAL A 148 -2.19 18.84 -9.73
CA VAL A 148 -1.80 19.08 -11.12
C VAL A 148 -2.97 19.20 -12.08
N LEU A 149 -4.18 18.75 -11.68
CA LEU A 149 -5.32 18.57 -12.59
C LEU A 149 -5.84 19.89 -13.15
N SER A 150 -5.83 20.97 -12.37
CA SER A 150 -6.26 22.29 -12.84
C SER A 150 -5.42 22.80 -14.02
N THR A 151 -4.15 22.37 -14.11
CA THR A 151 -3.24 22.70 -15.20
C THR A 151 -3.28 21.66 -16.31
N LEU A 152 -3.46 20.38 -15.96
CA LEU A 152 -3.48 19.26 -16.90
C LEU A 152 -4.79 19.23 -17.71
N ARG A 153 -5.94 19.35 -17.06
CA ARG A 153 -7.26 19.18 -17.73
C ARG A 153 -7.47 20.06 -18.96
N PRO A 154 -7.09 21.36 -18.95
CA PRO A 154 -7.25 22.23 -20.13
C PRO A 154 -6.36 21.86 -21.33
N LYS A 155 -5.26 21.12 -21.09
CA LYS A 155 -4.25 20.76 -22.10
C LYS A 155 -4.36 19.29 -22.54
N PHE A 156 -5.10 18.46 -21.82
CA PHE A 156 -5.13 17.03 -22.02
C PHE A 156 -6.54 16.54 -22.40
N ASN A 157 -6.66 15.94 -23.59
CA ASN A 157 -7.93 15.46 -24.12
C ASN A 157 -8.24 13.99 -23.76
N GLY A 158 -7.26 13.25 -23.21
CA GLY A 158 -7.43 11.86 -22.79
C GLY A 158 -8.18 11.73 -21.47
N LYS A 159 -8.31 10.50 -20.99
CA LYS A 159 -8.96 10.18 -19.73
C LYS A 159 -8.03 10.41 -18.55
N ILE A 160 -8.54 10.98 -17.48
CA ILE A 160 -7.81 11.18 -16.21
C ILE A 160 -8.52 10.41 -15.12
N LEU A 161 -7.89 9.35 -14.63
CA LEU A 161 -8.44 8.44 -13.64
C LEU A 161 -7.65 8.52 -12.32
N CYS A 162 -8.28 8.11 -11.23
CA CYS A 162 -7.65 8.02 -9.92
C CYS A 162 -7.83 6.62 -9.31
N LEU A 163 -6.75 5.95 -8.94
CA LEU A 163 -6.76 4.73 -8.15
C LEU A 163 -6.58 5.08 -6.67
N LEU A 164 -7.61 4.81 -5.86
CA LEU A 164 -7.60 5.06 -4.44
C LEU A 164 -7.15 3.81 -3.67
N GLN A 165 -6.15 3.96 -2.78
CA GLN A 165 -5.45 2.82 -2.18
C GLN A 165 -5.13 2.98 -0.69
N GLY A 166 -5.78 3.87 0.04
CA GLY A 166 -5.50 4.16 1.46
C GLY A 166 -5.13 5.62 1.70
N ASP A 167 -5.68 6.51 0.91
CA ASP A 167 -5.49 7.97 0.98
C ASP A 167 -6.03 8.55 2.29
N ASP A 168 -7.08 7.95 2.83
CA ASP A 168 -7.78 8.32 4.06
C ASP A 168 -6.87 8.26 5.30
N ILE A 169 -5.97 7.29 5.40
CA ILE A 169 -5.03 7.18 6.54
C ILE A 169 -4.25 8.48 6.72
N PHE A 170 -3.71 9.01 5.62
CA PHE A 170 -2.93 10.24 5.67
C PHE A 170 -3.82 11.44 6.01
N LEU A 171 -5.01 11.52 5.40
CA LEU A 171 -5.95 12.61 5.59
C LEU A 171 -6.50 12.66 7.02
N GLU A 172 -6.79 11.50 7.62
CA GLU A 172 -7.23 11.39 9.01
C GLU A 172 -6.12 11.77 10.01
N GLY A 173 -4.86 11.53 9.67
CA GLY A 173 -3.69 11.92 10.47
C GLY A 173 -3.37 13.43 10.43
N LEU A 174 -4.03 14.22 9.59
CA LEU A 174 -3.79 15.67 9.53
C LEU A 174 -4.26 16.38 10.80
N ASN A 175 -3.52 17.42 11.18
CA ASN A 175 -3.95 18.31 12.27
C ASN A 175 -5.34 18.90 11.97
N ALA A 176 -6.20 19.00 12.98
CA ALA A 176 -7.59 19.48 12.89
C ALA A 176 -7.73 20.83 12.14
N ARG A 177 -6.76 21.74 12.31
CA ARG A 177 -6.73 23.03 11.60
C ARG A 177 -6.65 22.86 10.08
N TRP A 178 -5.96 21.83 9.58
CA TRP A 178 -5.70 21.62 8.16
C TRP A 178 -6.65 20.61 7.52
N LYS A 179 -7.23 19.69 8.30
CA LYS A 179 -8.08 18.62 7.79
C LYS A 179 -9.21 19.14 6.92
N LYS A 180 -10.04 20.06 7.45
CA LYS A 180 -11.17 20.62 6.69
C LYS A 180 -10.73 21.37 5.43
N PRO A 181 -9.80 22.36 5.47
CA PRO A 181 -9.34 23.06 4.26
C PRO A 181 -8.75 22.11 3.20
N VAL A 182 -7.95 21.11 3.61
CA VAL A 182 -7.37 20.11 2.70
C VAL A 182 -8.47 19.28 2.05
N MET A 183 -9.45 18.79 2.82
CA MET A 183 -10.58 18.01 2.29
C MET A 183 -11.41 18.81 1.30
N ASP A 184 -11.70 20.06 1.61
CA ASP A 184 -12.47 20.95 0.72
C ASP A 184 -11.73 21.20 -0.61
N GLN A 185 -10.38 21.34 -0.57
CA GLN A 185 -9.57 21.47 -1.78
C GLN A 185 -9.50 20.15 -2.55
N LEU A 186 -9.31 19.04 -1.85
CA LEU A 186 -9.24 17.72 -2.45
C LEU A 186 -10.55 17.36 -3.19
N ARG A 187 -11.70 17.60 -2.58
CA ARG A 187 -13.01 17.38 -3.20
C ARG A 187 -13.19 18.21 -4.48
N ARG A 188 -12.76 19.48 -4.47
CA ARG A 188 -12.76 20.30 -5.69
C ARG A 188 -11.90 19.70 -6.79
N ASN A 189 -10.69 19.26 -6.44
CA ASN A 189 -9.79 18.65 -7.42
C ASN A 189 -10.35 17.31 -7.95
N CYS A 190 -10.97 16.50 -7.09
CA CYS A 190 -11.57 15.21 -7.47
C CYS A 190 -12.68 15.34 -8.52
N SER A 191 -13.32 16.52 -8.64
CA SER A 191 -14.31 16.74 -9.71
C SER A 191 -13.70 16.73 -11.11
N LEU A 192 -12.38 16.93 -11.23
CA LEU A 192 -11.65 17.00 -12.49
C LEU A 192 -11.20 15.62 -13.02
N PHE A 193 -11.30 14.56 -12.23
CA PHE A 193 -11.11 13.19 -12.71
C PHE A 193 -12.29 12.75 -13.56
N ASP A 194 -12.07 11.90 -14.55
CA ASP A 194 -13.15 11.24 -15.31
C ASP A 194 -13.75 10.08 -14.52
N GLY A 195 -12.95 9.39 -13.68
CA GLY A 195 -13.42 8.30 -12.84
C GLY A 195 -12.41 7.82 -11.82
N PHE A 196 -12.85 6.87 -11.00
CA PHE A 196 -12.09 6.33 -9.87
C PHE A 196 -12.02 4.81 -9.92
N LEU A 197 -10.89 4.27 -9.47
CA LEU A 197 -10.67 2.83 -9.34
C LEU A 197 -10.40 2.49 -7.87
N THR A 198 -10.88 1.33 -7.44
CA THR A 198 -10.58 0.75 -6.12
C THR A 198 -10.40 -0.76 -6.23
N HIS A 199 -9.73 -1.38 -5.25
CA HIS A 199 -9.54 -2.84 -5.24
C HIS A 199 -10.66 -3.59 -4.49
N SER A 200 -11.56 -2.90 -3.80
CA SER A 200 -12.67 -3.50 -3.05
C SER A 200 -13.94 -2.68 -3.13
N ARG A 201 -15.09 -3.35 -3.01
CA ARG A 201 -16.41 -2.70 -2.89
C ARG A 201 -16.47 -1.86 -1.63
N TYR A 202 -15.95 -2.41 -0.52
CA TYR A 202 -15.85 -1.67 0.72
C TYR A 202 -15.18 -0.30 0.51
N TYR A 203 -13.98 -0.27 -0.09
CA TYR A 203 -13.22 0.97 -0.21
C TYR A 203 -13.84 1.94 -1.25
N ARG A 204 -14.52 1.40 -2.26
CA ARG A 204 -15.35 2.18 -3.17
C ARG A 204 -16.42 2.96 -2.41
N ASP A 205 -17.24 2.26 -1.63
CA ASP A 205 -18.39 2.85 -0.94
C ASP A 205 -17.93 3.84 0.14
N PHE A 206 -16.89 3.48 0.89
CA PHE A 206 -16.25 4.34 1.89
C PHE A 206 -15.71 5.64 1.25
N MET A 207 -14.93 5.55 0.17
CA MET A 207 -14.33 6.72 -0.46
C MET A 207 -15.34 7.55 -1.25
N ALA A 208 -16.39 6.96 -1.79
CA ALA A 208 -17.49 7.70 -2.40
C ALA A 208 -18.15 8.64 -1.37
N GLU A 209 -18.48 8.14 -0.20
CA GLU A 209 -19.02 8.95 0.91
C GLU A 209 -17.98 9.96 1.42
N TYR A 210 -16.75 9.51 1.71
CA TYR A 210 -15.68 10.31 2.28
C TYR A 210 -15.31 11.52 1.42
N LEU A 211 -15.25 11.34 0.10
CA LEU A 211 -14.94 12.42 -0.85
C LEU A 211 -16.18 13.14 -1.38
N GLY A 212 -17.39 12.62 -1.15
CA GLY A 212 -18.64 13.16 -1.70
C GLY A 212 -18.73 12.96 -3.22
N ILE A 213 -18.32 11.80 -3.72
CA ILE A 213 -18.32 11.44 -5.13
C ILE A 213 -19.40 10.39 -5.37
N ALA A 214 -20.15 10.53 -6.47
CA ALA A 214 -21.19 9.57 -6.85
C ALA A 214 -20.59 8.16 -7.08
N PRO A 215 -21.16 7.09 -6.48
CA PRO A 215 -20.61 5.73 -6.58
C PRO A 215 -20.46 5.22 -8.02
N GLU A 216 -21.29 5.72 -8.94
CA GLU A 216 -21.29 5.36 -10.37
C GLU A 216 -19.99 5.79 -11.09
N ARG A 217 -19.25 6.71 -10.50
CA ARG A 217 -17.93 7.13 -11.01
C ARG A 217 -16.79 6.21 -10.61
N PHE A 218 -17.10 5.16 -9.85
CA PHE A 218 -16.11 4.20 -9.39
C PHE A 218 -16.24 2.88 -10.15
N GLN A 219 -15.10 2.28 -10.44
CA GLN A 219 -15.02 0.89 -10.88
C GLN A 219 -14.08 0.11 -9.96
N GLN A 220 -14.48 -1.12 -9.68
CA GLN A 220 -13.60 -2.04 -8.96
C GLN A 220 -12.68 -2.74 -9.95
N ILE A 221 -11.40 -2.78 -9.60
CA ILE A 221 -10.38 -3.55 -10.31
C ILE A 221 -9.84 -4.68 -9.41
N PRO A 222 -9.42 -5.81 -9.99
CA PRO A 222 -8.87 -6.89 -9.18
C PRO A 222 -7.60 -6.44 -8.42
N LEU A 223 -7.44 -6.97 -7.21
CA LEU A 223 -6.17 -6.87 -6.51
C LEU A 223 -5.21 -7.88 -7.13
N THR A 224 -4.14 -7.38 -7.71
CA THR A 224 -3.18 -8.17 -8.49
C THR A 224 -1.91 -8.40 -7.71
N ILE A 225 -1.34 -9.61 -7.83
CA ILE A 225 -0.04 -9.95 -7.27
C ILE A 225 0.84 -10.59 -8.36
N ASP A 226 2.15 -10.29 -8.32
CA ASP A 226 3.14 -11.01 -9.12
C ASP A 226 3.35 -12.40 -8.53
N THR A 227 3.16 -13.42 -9.35
CA THR A 227 3.33 -14.83 -8.97
C THR A 227 4.59 -15.46 -9.56
N ASN A 228 5.38 -14.69 -10.33
CA ASN A 228 6.62 -15.18 -10.90
C ASN A 228 7.71 -15.30 -9.82
N ASP A 229 8.68 -16.16 -10.05
CA ASP A 229 9.86 -16.38 -9.20
C ASP A 229 9.58 -16.88 -7.76
N LEU A 230 8.36 -17.34 -7.49
CA LEU A 230 7.99 -17.85 -6.16
C LEU A 230 8.31 -19.33 -5.96
N GLU A 231 8.48 -20.11 -7.02
CA GLU A 231 8.73 -21.56 -6.95
C GLU A 231 9.97 -21.91 -6.10
N ALA A 232 11.01 -21.07 -6.18
CA ALA A 232 12.22 -21.25 -5.37
C ALA A 232 12.06 -20.84 -3.89
N ALA A 233 11.07 -20.00 -3.57
CA ALA A 233 10.84 -19.48 -2.23
C ALA A 233 9.70 -20.19 -1.49
N VAL A 234 8.73 -20.72 -2.24
CA VAL A 234 7.59 -21.48 -1.73
C VAL A 234 7.87 -22.96 -1.99
N THR A 235 8.48 -23.61 -1.01
CA THR A 235 8.68 -25.06 -1.05
C THR A 235 7.41 -25.77 -0.58
N ASP A 236 7.09 -26.88 -1.24
CA ASP A 236 6.06 -27.81 -0.77
C ASP A 236 6.42 -28.27 0.65
N LYS A 237 5.62 -27.87 1.64
CA LYS A 237 5.87 -28.22 3.03
C LYS A 237 4.97 -29.36 3.45
N ASP A 238 5.58 -30.41 3.91
CA ASP A 238 4.88 -31.35 4.79
C ASP A 238 4.67 -30.66 6.16
N ARG A 239 3.55 -29.97 6.30
CA ARG A 239 3.17 -29.27 7.54
C ARG A 239 2.85 -30.26 8.66
N SER A 240 2.56 -31.53 8.33
CA SER A 240 2.26 -32.59 9.32
C SER A 240 3.50 -32.99 10.13
N ALA A 241 4.70 -32.77 9.58
CA ALA A 241 5.98 -33.10 10.23
C ALA A 241 6.49 -31.98 11.17
N LYS A 242 5.86 -30.83 11.22
CA LYS A 242 6.31 -29.72 12.11
C LYS A 242 6.03 -30.03 13.58
N SER A 243 7.03 -29.83 14.41
CA SER A 243 6.91 -29.94 15.88
C SER A 243 6.23 -28.73 16.54
N ARG A 244 6.10 -27.60 15.83
CA ARG A 244 5.53 -26.34 16.34
C ARG A 244 4.55 -25.73 15.34
N PHE A 245 3.47 -25.13 15.88
CA PHE A 245 2.54 -24.29 15.11
C PHE A 245 3.01 -22.83 15.18
N ARG A 246 3.18 -22.16 14.04
CA ARG A 246 3.71 -20.81 13.95
C ARG A 246 2.64 -19.80 13.51
N ILE A 247 2.27 -18.91 14.42
CA ILE A 247 1.47 -17.74 14.10
C ILE A 247 2.39 -16.67 13.53
N GLY A 248 2.15 -16.27 12.29
CA GLY A 248 2.91 -15.22 11.60
C GLY A 248 2.19 -13.87 11.65
N TYR A 249 2.94 -12.81 11.86
CA TYR A 249 2.52 -11.44 11.57
C TYR A 249 3.46 -10.89 10.50
N PHE A 250 2.91 -10.43 9.39
CA PHE A 250 3.70 -9.81 8.32
C PHE A 250 3.01 -8.58 7.75
N ALA A 251 3.37 -7.40 8.26
CA ALA A 251 2.90 -6.09 7.82
C ALA A 251 3.88 -5.01 8.28
N ARG A 252 3.63 -3.76 7.88
CA ARG A 252 4.33 -2.61 8.49
C ARG A 252 4.08 -2.60 10.01
N ILE A 253 5.15 -2.46 10.78
CA ILE A 253 5.05 -2.39 12.25
C ILE A 253 4.67 -0.96 12.65
N CYS A 254 3.39 -0.76 12.91
CA CYS A 254 2.80 0.50 13.35
C CYS A 254 1.48 0.22 14.09
N PRO A 255 0.99 1.16 14.91
CA PRO A 255 -0.25 0.97 15.68
C PRO A 255 -1.45 0.58 14.82
N GLU A 256 -1.63 1.21 13.65
CA GLU A 256 -2.78 1.00 12.77
C GLU A 256 -2.87 -0.45 12.26
N LYS A 257 -1.73 -1.16 12.14
CA LYS A 257 -1.67 -2.56 11.71
C LYS A 257 -1.86 -3.58 12.84
N GLY A 258 -2.13 -3.11 14.05
CA GLY A 258 -2.66 -3.93 15.14
C GLY A 258 -1.71 -4.95 15.74
N ILE A 259 -0.36 -4.79 15.61
CA ILE A 259 0.59 -5.72 16.25
C ILE A 259 0.40 -5.77 17.76
N GLN A 260 -0.03 -4.68 18.40
CA GLN A 260 -0.36 -4.62 19.84
C GLN A 260 -1.54 -5.55 20.18
N ASN A 261 -2.52 -5.69 19.29
CA ASN A 261 -3.67 -6.57 19.49
C ASN A 261 -3.24 -8.04 19.44
N LEU A 262 -2.39 -8.40 18.48
CA LEU A 262 -1.83 -9.76 18.42
C LEU A 262 -1.01 -10.06 19.68
N LEU A 263 -0.06 -9.19 20.03
CA LEU A 263 0.81 -9.41 21.19
C LEU A 263 0.05 -9.48 22.50
N LYS A 264 -1.06 -8.76 22.63
CA LYS A 264 -1.95 -8.89 23.77
C LYS A 264 -2.68 -10.23 23.78
N ALA A 265 -3.25 -10.67 22.65
CA ALA A 265 -3.99 -11.92 22.57
C ALA A 265 -3.10 -13.16 22.82
N VAL A 266 -1.89 -13.18 22.27
CA VAL A 266 -0.98 -14.31 22.45
C VAL A 266 -0.45 -14.46 23.87
N GLN A 267 -0.42 -13.40 24.70
CA GLN A 267 -0.11 -13.53 26.12
C GLN A 267 -1.13 -14.39 26.90
N GLU A 268 -2.36 -14.50 26.39
CA GLU A 268 -3.41 -15.35 26.99
C GLU A 268 -3.37 -16.76 26.39
N VAL A 269 -3.01 -16.89 25.10
CA VAL A 269 -3.03 -18.15 24.36
C VAL A 269 -1.76 -19.00 24.59
N LEU A 270 -0.57 -18.42 24.44
CA LEU A 270 0.68 -19.16 24.42
C LEU A 270 1.02 -19.92 25.72
N PRO A 271 0.67 -19.45 26.92
CA PRO A 271 0.94 -20.22 28.14
C PRO A 271 0.27 -21.59 28.20
N GLN A 272 -0.84 -21.75 27.43
CA GLN A 272 -1.57 -23.02 27.32
C GLN A 272 -1.13 -23.89 26.15
N HIS A 273 -0.26 -23.34 25.26
CA HIS A 273 0.20 -23.95 24.03
C HIS A 273 1.74 -23.84 23.88
N PRO A 274 2.52 -24.65 24.63
CA PRO A 274 3.99 -24.55 24.64
C PRO A 274 4.64 -24.94 23.28
N ASP A 275 3.91 -25.59 22.42
CA ASP A 275 4.29 -25.99 21.06
C ASP A 275 3.87 -24.95 19.98
N VAL A 276 3.42 -23.76 20.39
CA VAL A 276 3.09 -22.64 19.51
C VAL A 276 4.12 -21.53 19.67
N ASP A 277 4.53 -20.92 18.57
CA ASP A 277 5.34 -19.72 18.56
C ASP A 277 4.74 -18.63 17.66
N VAL A 278 5.25 -17.39 17.82
CA VAL A 278 4.84 -16.23 17.03
C VAL A 278 6.06 -15.65 16.34
N ALA A 279 5.99 -15.50 15.03
CA ALA A 279 7.03 -14.87 14.24
C ALA A 279 6.50 -13.54 13.65
N ILE A 280 7.25 -12.46 13.89
CA ILE A 280 6.86 -11.11 13.50
C ILE A 280 7.85 -10.62 12.45
N GLY A 281 7.36 -10.26 11.25
CA GLY A 281 8.15 -9.68 10.17
C GLY A 281 7.53 -8.40 9.65
N GLY A 282 8.36 -7.54 9.03
CA GLY A 282 7.89 -6.35 8.34
C GLY A 282 8.69 -5.09 8.62
N TYR A 283 8.38 -4.02 7.89
CA TYR A 283 9.10 -2.76 8.01
C TYR A 283 8.77 -2.05 9.31
N LEU A 284 9.81 -1.71 10.07
CA LEU A 284 9.73 -0.93 11.30
C LEU A 284 10.35 0.45 11.09
N SER A 285 9.54 1.50 11.22
CA SER A 285 10.02 2.88 11.10
C SER A 285 10.86 3.29 12.30
N LYS A 286 11.73 4.29 12.12
CA LYS A 286 12.50 4.87 13.26
C LYS A 286 11.56 5.51 14.29
N HIS A 287 10.40 6.02 13.84
CA HIS A 287 9.39 6.63 14.70
C HIS A 287 8.76 5.59 15.63
N ASP A 288 8.38 4.43 15.11
CA ASP A 288 7.65 3.40 15.84
C ASP A 288 8.58 2.47 16.66
N LYS A 289 9.91 2.53 16.40
CA LYS A 289 10.88 1.60 16.96
C LYS A 289 10.81 1.49 18.49
N LYS A 290 10.88 2.63 19.20
CA LYS A 290 10.86 2.64 20.68
C LYS A 290 9.53 2.12 21.27
N TRP A 291 8.42 2.38 20.58
CA TRP A 291 7.12 1.88 20.97
C TRP A 291 7.06 0.36 20.81
N PHE A 292 7.44 -0.15 19.65
CA PHE A 292 7.45 -1.58 19.37
C PHE A 292 8.40 -2.36 20.28
N GLU A 293 9.63 -1.87 20.51
CA GLU A 293 10.61 -2.52 21.38
C GLU A 293 10.10 -2.65 22.83
N ARG A 294 9.38 -1.64 23.35
CA ARG A 294 8.74 -1.71 24.68
C ARG A 294 7.64 -2.77 24.72
N LEU A 295 6.79 -2.79 23.69
CA LEU A 295 5.69 -3.75 23.57
C LEU A 295 6.24 -5.18 23.50
N LEU A 296 7.24 -5.41 22.65
CA LEU A 296 7.89 -6.70 22.48
C LEU A 296 8.56 -7.18 23.79
N ALA A 297 9.32 -6.31 24.46
CA ALA A 297 9.97 -6.63 25.72
C ALA A 297 8.98 -6.98 26.84
N GLN A 298 7.80 -6.37 26.85
CA GLN A 298 6.73 -6.73 27.79
C GLN A 298 6.18 -8.13 27.49
N THR A 299 5.91 -8.45 26.23
CA THR A 299 5.37 -9.74 25.82
C THR A 299 6.37 -10.88 26.06
N LEU A 300 7.67 -10.65 25.84
CA LEU A 300 8.73 -11.63 26.09
C LEU A 300 8.86 -12.05 27.56
N LYS A 301 8.41 -11.22 28.50
CA LYS A 301 8.37 -11.59 29.92
C LYS A 301 7.29 -12.63 30.23
N THR A 302 6.16 -12.56 29.52
CA THR A 302 5.02 -13.47 29.71
C THR A 302 5.18 -14.75 28.88
N CYS A 303 5.75 -14.64 27.68
CA CYS A 303 5.90 -15.73 26.72
C CYS A 303 7.39 -15.92 26.30
N PRO A 304 8.26 -16.32 27.22
CA PRO A 304 9.69 -16.46 26.94
C PRO A 304 9.94 -17.58 25.90
N GLY A 305 10.75 -17.27 24.89
CA GLY A 305 11.16 -18.24 23.86
C GLY A 305 10.09 -18.55 22.81
N GLN A 306 8.90 -17.96 22.89
CA GLN A 306 7.82 -18.19 21.92
C GLN A 306 7.58 -17.02 20.97
N ILE A 307 8.26 -15.87 21.13
CA ILE A 307 8.09 -14.69 20.28
C ILE A 307 9.40 -14.38 19.56
N HIS A 308 9.33 -14.27 18.23
CA HIS A 308 10.50 -14.06 17.37
C HIS A 308 10.32 -12.81 16.50
N TRP A 309 11.18 -11.81 16.68
CA TRP A 309 11.27 -10.66 15.78
C TRP A 309 12.26 -10.95 14.66
N LEU A 310 11.76 -11.08 13.40
CA LEU A 310 12.54 -11.45 12.23
C LEU A 310 13.07 -10.23 11.44
N GLY A 311 12.64 -9.03 11.80
CA GLY A 311 13.04 -7.82 11.09
C GLY A 311 12.28 -7.60 9.79
N SER A 312 12.86 -6.75 8.93
CA SER A 312 12.34 -6.47 7.60
C SER A 312 13.19 -7.22 6.56
N PRO A 313 12.59 -8.07 5.71
CA PRO A 313 13.34 -8.74 4.65
C PRO A 313 13.96 -7.74 3.68
N GLY A 314 15.12 -8.07 3.15
CA GLY A 314 15.82 -7.26 2.16
C GLY A 314 15.36 -7.52 0.74
N THR A 315 14.86 -8.73 0.49
CA THR A 315 14.46 -9.23 -0.83
C THR A 315 13.07 -9.84 -0.79
N ARG A 316 12.44 -9.96 -1.98
CA ARG A 316 11.17 -10.65 -2.16
C ARG A 316 11.27 -12.13 -1.76
N GLN A 317 12.35 -12.78 -2.12
CA GLN A 317 12.58 -14.18 -1.78
C GLN A 317 12.60 -14.40 -0.26
N GLU A 318 13.35 -13.57 0.49
CA GLU A 318 13.36 -13.63 1.96
C GLU A 318 11.96 -13.39 2.54
N LYS A 319 11.19 -12.46 1.98
CA LYS A 319 9.81 -12.22 2.40
C LYS A 319 8.95 -13.49 2.28
N PHE A 320 8.96 -14.13 1.11
CA PHE A 320 8.16 -15.33 0.91
C PHE A 320 8.68 -16.53 1.71
N GLN A 321 9.98 -16.67 1.95
CA GLN A 321 10.53 -17.66 2.88
C GLN A 321 9.99 -17.47 4.30
N ILE A 322 9.95 -16.22 4.79
CA ILE A 322 9.37 -15.89 6.10
C ILE A 322 7.89 -16.27 6.15
N ILE A 323 7.10 -15.82 5.17
CA ILE A 323 5.65 -16.09 5.12
C ILE A 323 5.38 -17.58 4.97
N ASN A 324 6.15 -18.24 4.11
CA ASN A 324 6.02 -19.69 3.91
C ASN A 324 6.23 -20.48 5.21
N ASP A 325 7.00 -19.97 6.18
CA ASP A 325 7.21 -20.62 7.47
C ASP A 325 6.05 -20.48 8.46
N PHE A 326 5.04 -19.67 8.18
CA PHE A 326 3.84 -19.54 9.00
C PHE A 326 2.87 -20.69 8.77
N ASP A 327 2.09 -21.02 9.80
CA ASP A 327 0.95 -21.93 9.73
C ASP A 327 -0.38 -21.15 9.74
N LEU A 328 -0.36 -19.91 10.25
CA LEU A 328 -1.45 -18.95 10.24
C LEU A 328 -0.89 -17.53 10.11
N LEU A 329 -1.38 -16.74 9.18
CA LEU A 329 -1.14 -15.29 9.19
C LEU A 329 -2.19 -14.60 10.03
N CYS A 330 -1.78 -13.78 11.01
CA CYS A 330 -2.69 -12.95 11.81
C CYS A 330 -2.23 -11.49 11.81
N VAL A 331 -3.01 -10.62 11.17
CA VAL A 331 -2.78 -9.16 11.14
C VAL A 331 -4.04 -8.48 11.65
N PRO A 332 -4.21 -8.33 12.98
CA PRO A 332 -5.42 -7.80 13.60
C PRO A 332 -5.43 -6.27 13.58
N THR A 333 -5.45 -5.71 12.38
CA THR A 333 -5.41 -4.26 12.14
C THR A 333 -6.63 -3.55 12.71
N ASP A 334 -6.41 -2.38 13.33
CA ASP A 334 -7.48 -1.47 13.74
C ASP A 334 -7.94 -0.58 12.57
N TYR A 335 -7.07 -0.42 11.58
CA TYR A 335 -7.38 0.29 10.36
C TYR A 335 -8.23 -0.57 9.42
N HIS A 336 -9.27 0.03 8.86
CA HIS A 336 -10.14 -0.60 7.87
C HIS A 336 -9.40 -0.74 6.53
N GLU A 337 -8.75 -1.86 6.35
CA GLU A 337 -7.87 -2.14 5.20
C GLU A 337 -8.59 -1.99 3.87
N PRO A 338 -8.04 -1.21 2.90
CA PRO A 338 -8.68 -1.02 1.59
C PRO A 338 -8.51 -2.20 0.63
N LYS A 339 -7.48 -3.06 0.83
CA LYS A 339 -7.13 -4.12 -0.14
C LYS A 339 -6.54 -5.41 0.45
N GLY A 340 -5.63 -5.37 1.41
CA GLY A 340 -5.08 -6.56 2.08
C GLY A 340 -4.08 -7.38 1.24
N LEU A 341 -3.07 -6.76 0.59
CA LEU A 341 -2.10 -7.45 -0.27
C LEU A 341 -1.37 -8.60 0.44
N TYR A 342 -1.05 -8.48 1.72
CA TYR A 342 -0.39 -9.53 2.51
C TYR A 342 -1.24 -10.80 2.68
N VAL A 343 -2.56 -10.74 2.48
CA VAL A 343 -3.44 -11.92 2.48
C VAL A 343 -3.20 -12.74 1.20
N LEU A 344 -3.01 -12.08 0.05
CA LEU A 344 -2.63 -12.76 -1.19
C LEU A 344 -1.23 -13.37 -1.08
N GLU A 345 -0.29 -12.64 -0.46
CA GLU A 345 1.07 -13.11 -0.24
C GLU A 345 1.09 -14.38 0.64
N ALA A 346 0.29 -14.41 1.71
CA ALA A 346 0.12 -15.60 2.55
C ALA A 346 -0.57 -16.74 1.81
N GLY A 347 -1.62 -16.44 1.05
CA GLY A 347 -2.34 -17.42 0.25
C GLY A 347 -1.45 -18.11 -0.80
N LEU A 348 -0.53 -17.37 -1.44
CA LEU A 348 0.46 -17.95 -2.36
C LEU A 348 1.39 -18.97 -1.68
N CYS A 349 1.61 -18.82 -0.38
CA CYS A 349 2.34 -19.78 0.46
C CYS A 349 1.42 -20.84 1.07
N SER A 350 0.17 -20.93 0.65
CA SER A 350 -0.87 -21.80 1.25
C SER A 350 -1.03 -21.60 2.76
N VAL A 351 -0.81 -20.35 3.24
CA VAL A 351 -0.96 -19.93 4.64
C VAL A 351 -2.34 -19.29 4.81
N PRO A 352 -3.24 -19.88 5.62
CA PRO A 352 -4.53 -19.28 5.93
C PRO A 352 -4.34 -17.99 6.74
N SER A 353 -5.34 -17.09 6.68
CA SER A 353 -5.30 -15.81 7.38
C SER A 353 -6.43 -15.70 8.39
N LEU A 354 -6.13 -15.15 9.57
CA LEU A 354 -7.11 -14.72 10.57
C LEU A 354 -7.14 -13.21 10.62
N LEU A 355 -8.27 -12.59 10.26
CA LEU A 355 -8.42 -11.18 9.98
C LEU A 355 -9.65 -10.60 10.72
N PRO A 356 -9.69 -9.28 11.00
CA PRO A 356 -10.90 -8.65 11.54
C PRO A 356 -12.02 -8.57 10.48
N ASP A 357 -13.28 -8.63 10.91
CA ASP A 357 -14.46 -8.60 10.04
C ASP A 357 -14.83 -7.18 9.56
N HIS A 358 -13.83 -6.41 9.13
CA HIS A 358 -14.03 -5.06 8.60
C HIS A 358 -13.13 -4.76 7.39
N GLY A 359 -13.34 -3.59 6.78
CA GLY A 359 -12.58 -3.17 5.61
C GLY A 359 -12.84 -4.10 4.42
N ALA A 360 -11.83 -4.35 3.63
CA ALA A 360 -11.90 -5.25 2.47
C ALA A 360 -11.79 -6.74 2.83
N PHE A 361 -11.54 -7.11 4.10
CA PHE A 361 -11.27 -8.50 4.45
C PHE A 361 -12.46 -9.45 4.27
N PRO A 362 -13.72 -9.09 4.66
CA PRO A 362 -14.86 -9.96 4.41
C PRO A 362 -15.01 -10.32 2.93
N GLU A 363 -14.92 -9.32 2.05
CA GLU A 363 -14.99 -9.48 0.61
C GLU A 363 -13.81 -10.30 0.06
N LEU A 364 -12.61 -10.09 0.60
CA LEU A 364 -11.41 -10.79 0.19
C LEU A 364 -11.45 -12.28 0.57
N VAL A 365 -11.86 -12.59 1.82
CA VAL A 365 -12.05 -13.98 2.30
C VAL A 365 -13.13 -14.70 1.49
N GLU A 366 -14.26 -14.04 1.20
CA GLU A 366 -15.31 -14.57 0.33
C GLU A 366 -14.78 -14.88 -1.08
N THR A 367 -14.05 -13.95 -1.69
CA THR A 367 -13.52 -14.09 -3.05
C THR A 367 -12.47 -15.20 -3.15
N LEU A 368 -11.57 -15.27 -2.18
CA LEU A 368 -10.51 -16.28 -2.14
C LEU A 368 -11.02 -17.67 -1.72
N GLY A 369 -12.09 -17.71 -0.93
CA GLY A 369 -12.67 -18.96 -0.41
C GLY A 369 -11.84 -19.60 0.71
N PHE A 370 -10.91 -18.85 1.32
CA PHE A 370 -10.12 -19.28 2.49
C PHE A 370 -9.83 -18.10 3.43
N GLY A 371 -9.42 -18.45 4.67
CA GLY A 371 -9.22 -17.50 5.77
C GLY A 371 -10.41 -17.46 6.72
N SER A 372 -10.20 -16.86 7.86
CA SER A 372 -11.20 -16.75 8.93
C SER A 372 -11.30 -15.29 9.40
N LEU A 373 -12.50 -14.92 9.84
CA LEU A 373 -12.79 -13.59 10.38
C LEU A 373 -13.07 -13.68 11.88
N TYR A 374 -12.55 -12.73 12.65
CA TYR A 374 -12.94 -12.50 14.03
C TYR A 374 -13.65 -11.15 14.16
N ARG A 375 -14.49 -10.97 15.19
CA ARG A 375 -15.20 -9.72 15.42
C ARG A 375 -14.21 -8.58 15.71
N ALA A 376 -14.15 -7.60 14.82
CA ALA A 376 -13.24 -6.47 14.92
C ALA A 376 -13.42 -5.69 16.23
N GLY A 377 -12.30 -5.24 16.80
CA GLY A 377 -12.29 -4.54 18.10
C GLY A 377 -12.62 -5.42 19.29
N ASN A 378 -12.90 -6.72 19.11
CA ASN A 378 -13.24 -7.65 20.17
C ASN A 378 -12.06 -8.58 20.49
N HIS A 379 -11.37 -8.28 21.59
CA HIS A 379 -10.20 -9.04 22.03
C HIS A 379 -10.50 -10.53 22.29
N ASN A 380 -11.63 -10.82 22.96
CA ASN A 380 -12.00 -12.21 23.27
C ASN A 380 -12.27 -13.01 22.01
N SER A 381 -12.93 -12.40 21.00
CA SER A 381 -13.14 -13.03 19.70
C SER A 381 -11.82 -13.36 19.00
N LEU A 382 -10.82 -12.47 19.09
CA LEU A 382 -9.48 -12.76 18.54
C LEU A 382 -8.82 -13.93 19.28
N VAL A 383 -8.86 -13.97 20.61
CA VAL A 383 -8.30 -15.06 21.42
C VAL A 383 -8.99 -16.40 21.10
N GLU A 384 -10.32 -16.43 21.05
CA GLU A 384 -11.12 -17.61 20.69
C GLU A 384 -10.75 -18.15 19.29
N CYS A 385 -10.70 -17.26 18.30
CA CYS A 385 -10.36 -17.63 16.92
C CYS A 385 -8.89 -18.10 16.79
N LEU A 386 -7.95 -17.49 17.50
CA LEU A 386 -6.56 -17.98 17.55
C LEU A 386 -6.49 -19.37 18.15
N THR A 387 -7.13 -19.60 19.30
CA THR A 387 -7.16 -20.91 19.96
C THR A 387 -7.78 -21.98 19.06
N LYS A 388 -8.88 -21.65 18.39
CA LYS A 388 -9.53 -22.52 17.42
C LYS A 388 -8.61 -22.86 16.25
N SER A 389 -7.93 -21.87 15.67
CA SER A 389 -6.99 -22.10 14.57
C SER A 389 -5.82 -23.00 14.96
N ILE A 390 -5.30 -22.88 16.18
CA ILE A 390 -4.23 -23.73 16.69
C ILE A 390 -4.69 -25.20 16.80
N THR A 391 -5.94 -25.43 17.22
CA THR A 391 -6.46 -26.79 17.47
C THR A 391 -6.96 -27.47 16.20
N GLU A 392 -7.60 -26.74 15.28
CA GLU A 392 -8.26 -27.31 14.10
C GLU A 392 -7.35 -27.37 12.85
N ASN A 393 -6.47 -26.36 12.63
CA ASN A 393 -5.70 -26.25 11.38
C ASN A 393 -4.38 -27.06 11.35
N ARG A 394 -4.13 -27.94 12.30
CA ARG A 394 -2.93 -28.78 12.31
C ARG A 394 -2.94 -29.91 11.26
N THR A 395 -4.08 -30.14 10.61
CA THR A 395 -4.30 -31.33 9.77
C THR A 395 -4.61 -31.04 8.31
N ASP A 396 -4.91 -29.80 7.92
CA ASP A 396 -5.39 -29.49 6.56
C ASP A 396 -4.25 -28.99 5.67
N ASN A 397 -3.71 -29.86 4.82
CA ASN A 397 -2.87 -29.50 3.68
C ASN A 397 -3.75 -28.99 2.53
N VAL A 398 -4.33 -27.78 2.66
CA VAL A 398 -5.09 -27.16 1.58
C VAL A 398 -4.16 -26.23 0.80
N ASP A 399 -4.04 -26.48 -0.50
CA ASP A 399 -3.30 -25.57 -1.38
C ASP A 399 -4.17 -24.37 -1.79
N PHE A 400 -3.95 -23.23 -1.13
CA PHE A 400 -4.58 -21.96 -1.47
C PHE A 400 -3.84 -21.22 -2.59
N GLY A 401 -2.59 -21.62 -2.87
CA GLY A 401 -1.72 -20.93 -3.83
C GLY A 401 -2.31 -20.92 -5.23
N ASP A 402 -2.84 -22.05 -5.68
CA ASP A 402 -3.49 -22.15 -6.99
C ASP A 402 -4.73 -21.27 -7.09
N ARG A 403 -5.50 -21.15 -6.01
CA ARG A 403 -6.66 -20.26 -5.95
C ARG A 403 -6.25 -18.79 -6.11
N VAL A 404 -5.19 -18.37 -5.43
CA VAL A 404 -4.65 -17.00 -5.55
C VAL A 404 -4.12 -16.77 -6.98
N ARG A 405 -3.38 -17.74 -7.55
CA ARG A 405 -2.88 -17.63 -8.93
C ARG A 405 -4.01 -17.46 -9.93
N LEU A 406 -5.08 -18.24 -9.79
CA LEU A 406 -6.24 -18.20 -10.67
C LEU A 406 -7.00 -16.87 -10.63
N ILE A 407 -7.07 -16.21 -9.46
CA ILE A 407 -7.91 -15.03 -9.25
C ILE A 407 -7.09 -13.73 -9.34
N SER A 408 -5.87 -13.73 -8.83
CA SER A 408 -5.11 -12.51 -8.54
C SER A 408 -3.75 -12.43 -9.24
N SER A 409 -3.33 -13.42 -10.03
CA SER A 409 -2.10 -13.30 -10.80
C SER A 409 -2.20 -12.20 -11.87
N MET A 410 -1.07 -11.66 -12.26
CA MET A 410 -1.02 -10.65 -13.34
C MET A 410 -1.67 -11.17 -14.63
N VAL A 411 -1.46 -12.43 -14.99
CA VAL A 411 -2.05 -13.04 -16.18
C VAL A 411 -3.58 -13.13 -16.08
N ALA A 412 -4.08 -13.58 -14.93
CA ALA A 412 -5.53 -13.74 -14.71
C ALA A 412 -6.27 -12.38 -14.69
N THR A 413 -5.62 -11.33 -14.17
CA THR A 413 -6.26 -10.02 -13.97
C THR A 413 -6.06 -9.05 -15.14
N ALA A 414 -5.11 -9.30 -16.03
CA ALA A 414 -4.75 -8.40 -17.13
C ALA A 414 -5.94 -8.01 -18.04
N PRO A 415 -6.80 -8.93 -18.48
CA PRO A 415 -7.94 -8.56 -19.34
C PRO A 415 -8.96 -7.65 -18.65
N SER A 416 -9.32 -7.97 -17.39
CA SER A 416 -10.30 -7.20 -16.62
C SER A 416 -9.76 -5.82 -16.23
N LEU A 417 -8.48 -5.71 -15.89
CA LEU A 417 -7.84 -4.43 -15.62
C LEU A 417 -7.84 -3.52 -16.85
N LYS A 418 -7.46 -4.04 -18.02
CA LYS A 418 -7.49 -3.28 -19.29
C LYS A 418 -8.91 -2.83 -19.62
N ALA A 419 -9.89 -3.72 -19.48
CA ALA A 419 -11.30 -3.42 -19.75
C ALA A 419 -11.82 -2.31 -18.81
N ALA A 420 -11.51 -2.38 -17.52
CA ALA A 420 -11.94 -1.39 -16.54
C ALA A 420 -11.37 0.02 -16.85
N ILE A 421 -10.11 0.12 -17.28
CA ILE A 421 -9.51 1.42 -17.67
C ILE A 421 -10.12 1.93 -18.98
N ALA A 422 -10.42 1.05 -19.92
CA ALA A 422 -10.96 1.42 -21.23
C ALA A 422 -12.46 1.80 -21.21
N SER A 423 -13.19 1.46 -20.14
CA SER A 423 -14.63 1.70 -20.04
C SER A 423 -15.00 3.13 -19.61
N PHE A 424 -14.06 3.92 -19.17
CA PHE A 424 -14.23 5.36 -18.94
C PHE A 424 -14.09 6.15 -20.25
#